data_062bf42c457a32845821b0963a4c99d4
#
_entry.id   062bf42c457a32845821b0963a4c99d4
#
_cell.length_a   1.000
_cell.length_b   1.000
_cell.length_c   1.000
_cell.angle_alpha   90.00
_cell.angle_beta   90.00
_cell.angle_gamma   90.00
#
_symmetry.space_group_name_H-M   'P 1'
#
loop_
_entity.id
_entity.type
_entity.pdbx_description
1 polymer ?
#
loop_
_entity_poly.entity_id
_entity_poly.type
_entity_poly.pdbx_seq_one_letter_code
_entity_poly.pdbx_strand_id
1 'polypeptide(L)'
;ARGYTAWDPTSYAFIKDDTLCIPTAFCSYSGEALDKKTPLLRSMQALDKQAVRVLRLFGNTDVKRVITTVGPEQEYFLIDQSVYDKRPDLIYTGRTLFGAKPPKGQELEDHYFGTIKPRVSEYMKELDEELWKLGILAKTKHNEVAPAQHELAPVFSTTNIATDHNQLTMEMMKTVAGRHGMACLLHEKPFAGVNGSGKHNNWSISTDTGANLLEPGATPSQNAQFLLFLTAVIKAVDDYQELLRLSVASAGNDHRLGANEAPPAIMSVFLGDELSDVVDSIEKGVDYHDKEKTLMSIGATVLPHIPKDTTDRNRTSPFAFTGNKFEFRSLGSTASISGPNVILNTIVAESLSEFADELEKAEDFDSALDKLLRRELVAHKRIIFNGNGYSEEWVEEAERRGLSNLKSTVDALPVFIQDKTIELFTKNKVYTESEICSRYEILLENYYKTINIEAMTLISMAKKDIMGAALEYQYTLAEVFNAKQATGVAVTAKTEEKMLAKAASLTEALAERLDKLEADVDKVDESADALEIAKYYREVIFSDMSSLREVIDDLEVVIPSDIWPYPTYGEMLYSIK
;
A
#
# COMPACT_ATOMS: atom_id res chain seq x y z
N ALA A 1 -25.64 -12.36 6.88
CA ALA A 1 -25.10 -13.41 6.03
C ALA A 1 -25.56 -14.78 6.53
N ARG A 2 -25.81 -15.71 5.62
CA ARG A 2 -26.22 -17.09 5.96
C ARG A 2 -25.09 -18.03 5.56
N GLY A 3 -24.46 -18.67 6.55
CA GLY A 3 -23.35 -19.58 6.31
C GLY A 3 -22.91 -20.25 7.60
N TYR A 4 -21.76 -20.91 7.52
CA TYR A 4 -21.13 -21.60 8.64
C TYR A 4 -19.86 -20.86 9.05
N THR A 5 -19.57 -20.89 10.36
CA THR A 5 -18.28 -20.48 10.90
C THR A 5 -17.53 -21.71 11.40
N ALA A 6 -16.23 -21.75 11.13
CA ALA A 6 -15.33 -22.79 11.63
C ALA A 6 -14.20 -22.13 12.42
N TRP A 7 -13.89 -22.68 13.59
CA TRP A 7 -12.73 -22.23 14.36
C TRP A 7 -11.43 -22.50 13.61
N ASP A 8 -10.52 -21.53 13.61
CA ASP A 8 -9.17 -21.70 13.07
C ASP A 8 -8.20 -22.08 14.21
N PRO A 9 -7.79 -23.36 14.32
CA PRO A 9 -6.87 -23.81 15.35
C PRO A 9 -5.43 -23.35 15.12
N THR A 10 -5.11 -22.72 13.98
CA THR A 10 -3.77 -22.22 13.64
C THR A 10 -3.55 -20.77 14.01
N SER A 11 -4.58 -20.09 14.55
CA SER A 11 -4.52 -18.74 15.07
C SER A 11 -4.94 -18.72 16.54
N TYR A 12 -4.28 -17.86 17.33
CA TYR A 12 -4.49 -17.84 18.78
C TYR A 12 -5.82 -17.17 19.14
N ALA A 13 -6.56 -17.76 20.09
CA ALA A 13 -7.62 -17.07 20.80
C ALA A 13 -7.00 -16.00 21.73
N PHE A 14 -7.70 -14.87 21.88
CA PHE A 14 -7.22 -13.75 22.68
C PHE A 14 -8.36 -13.10 23.47
N ILE A 15 -8.03 -12.32 24.49
CA ILE A 15 -9.00 -11.53 25.25
C ILE A 15 -8.82 -10.06 24.89
N LYS A 16 -9.91 -9.44 24.45
CA LYS A 16 -9.98 -8.00 24.16
C LYS A 16 -11.24 -7.43 24.81
N ASP A 17 -11.11 -6.35 25.55
CA ASP A 17 -12.21 -5.67 26.24
C ASP A 17 -13.10 -6.66 27.05
N ASP A 18 -12.47 -7.51 27.88
CA ASP A 18 -13.09 -8.58 28.67
C ASP A 18 -13.87 -9.65 27.84
N THR A 19 -13.68 -9.68 26.53
CA THR A 19 -14.31 -10.61 25.60
C THR A 19 -13.31 -11.63 25.06
N LEU A 20 -13.62 -12.92 25.18
CA LEU A 20 -12.88 -13.97 24.52
C LEU A 20 -13.17 -13.96 23.01
N CYS A 21 -12.14 -13.68 22.23
CA CYS A 21 -12.19 -13.69 20.77
C CYS A 21 -11.51 -14.95 20.24
N ILE A 22 -12.21 -15.66 19.37
CA ILE A 22 -11.71 -16.90 18.73
C ILE A 22 -11.67 -16.66 17.22
N PRO A 23 -10.49 -16.70 16.57
CA PRO A 23 -10.38 -16.57 15.13
C PRO A 23 -11.17 -17.66 14.40
N THR A 24 -11.97 -17.27 13.41
CA THR A 24 -12.84 -18.16 12.64
C THR A 24 -12.72 -17.93 11.14
N ALA A 25 -12.92 -18.99 10.37
CA ALA A 25 -13.23 -18.93 8.95
C ALA A 25 -14.74 -18.88 8.74
N PHE A 26 -15.19 -18.32 7.62
CA PHE A 26 -16.60 -18.19 7.27
C PHE A 26 -16.85 -18.67 5.83
N CYS A 27 -17.82 -19.55 5.66
CA CYS A 27 -18.21 -20.06 4.35
C CYS A 27 -19.72 -20.04 4.14
N SER A 28 -20.15 -20.05 2.88
CA SER A 28 -21.55 -20.20 2.49
C SER A 28 -22.08 -21.60 2.84
N TYR A 29 -23.41 -21.80 2.72
CA TYR A 29 -24.00 -23.13 2.89
C TYR A 29 -23.58 -24.14 1.82
N SER A 30 -23.12 -23.67 0.66
CA SER A 30 -22.58 -24.49 -0.43
C SER A 30 -21.07 -24.72 -0.31
N GLY A 31 -20.40 -24.06 0.65
CA GLY A 31 -18.99 -24.28 0.97
C GLY A 31 -18.01 -23.26 0.37
N GLU A 32 -18.50 -22.24 -0.38
CA GLU A 32 -17.66 -21.18 -0.89
C GLU A 32 -17.12 -20.32 0.27
N ALA A 33 -15.85 -19.95 0.19
CA ALA A 33 -15.21 -19.05 1.14
C ALA A 33 -15.77 -17.62 0.99
N LEU A 34 -16.34 -17.09 2.07
CA LEU A 34 -16.87 -15.73 2.14
C LEU A 34 -15.93 -14.75 2.84
N ASP A 35 -14.85 -15.26 3.41
CA ASP A 35 -13.83 -14.51 4.14
C ASP A 35 -12.54 -14.35 3.33
N LYS A 36 -11.55 -13.71 3.94
CA LYS A 36 -10.18 -13.60 3.42
C LYS A 36 -9.24 -14.64 4.04
N LYS A 37 -9.60 -15.25 5.16
CA LYS A 37 -8.79 -16.23 5.89
C LYS A 37 -8.71 -17.57 5.16
N THR A 38 -9.82 -18.09 4.69
CA THR A 38 -9.88 -19.40 4.01
C THR A 38 -8.98 -19.44 2.76
N PRO A 39 -9.03 -18.45 1.83
CA PRO A 39 -8.11 -18.41 0.70
C PRO A 39 -6.65 -18.28 1.13
N LEU A 40 -6.37 -17.54 2.19
CA LEU A 40 -5.00 -17.40 2.73
C LEU A 40 -4.47 -18.77 3.19
N LEU A 41 -5.22 -19.50 4.00
CA LEU A 41 -4.84 -20.84 4.46
C LEU A 41 -4.65 -21.82 3.29
N ARG A 42 -5.53 -21.78 2.29
CA ARG A 42 -5.43 -22.60 1.07
C ARG A 42 -4.14 -22.26 0.28
N SER A 43 -3.79 -20.97 0.15
CA SER A 43 -2.57 -20.54 -0.54
C SER A 43 -1.29 -20.97 0.19
N MET A 44 -1.30 -20.90 1.52
CA MET A 44 -0.19 -21.39 2.35
C MET A 44 0.00 -22.90 2.19
N GLN A 45 -1.09 -23.68 2.15
CA GLN A 45 -1.05 -25.12 1.90
C GLN A 45 -0.55 -25.46 0.49
N ALA A 46 -0.95 -24.68 -0.52
CA ALA A 46 -0.47 -24.88 -1.90
C ALA A 46 1.05 -24.69 -1.99
N LEU A 47 1.58 -23.63 -1.36
CA LEU A 47 3.01 -23.36 -1.33
C LEU A 47 3.76 -24.42 -0.51
N ASP A 48 3.28 -24.76 0.68
CA ASP A 48 3.85 -25.84 1.54
C ASP A 48 4.05 -27.13 0.74
N LYS A 49 3.01 -27.59 0.06
CA LYS A 49 3.04 -28.80 -0.75
C LYS A 49 4.16 -28.79 -1.80
N GLN A 50 4.29 -27.72 -2.55
CA GLN A 50 5.25 -27.64 -3.64
C GLN A 50 6.68 -27.41 -3.14
N ALA A 51 6.85 -26.57 -2.12
CA ALA A 51 8.15 -26.34 -1.51
C ALA A 51 8.72 -27.61 -0.86
N VAL A 52 7.90 -28.40 -0.17
CA VAL A 52 8.33 -29.70 0.38
C VAL A 52 8.73 -30.68 -0.74
N ARG A 53 8.02 -30.73 -1.89
CA ARG A 53 8.43 -31.53 -3.05
C ARG A 53 9.84 -31.14 -3.51
N VAL A 54 10.09 -29.85 -3.69
CA VAL A 54 11.41 -29.35 -4.10
C VAL A 54 12.49 -29.71 -3.08
N LEU A 55 12.23 -29.53 -1.79
CA LEU A 55 13.20 -29.88 -0.74
C LEU A 55 13.56 -31.38 -0.72
N ARG A 56 12.61 -32.27 -1.04
CA ARG A 56 12.87 -33.71 -1.19
C ARG A 56 13.87 -34.00 -2.30
N LEU A 57 13.85 -33.24 -3.40
CA LEU A 57 14.80 -33.39 -4.50
C LEU A 57 16.24 -33.02 -4.09
N PHE A 58 16.40 -32.07 -3.16
CA PHE A 58 17.67 -31.76 -2.53
C PHE A 58 18.09 -32.76 -1.43
N GLY A 59 17.34 -33.86 -1.26
CA GLY A 59 17.65 -34.88 -0.23
C GLY A 59 17.22 -34.50 1.18
N ASN A 60 16.52 -33.38 1.36
CA ASN A 60 16.03 -32.97 2.67
C ASN A 60 14.79 -33.79 3.07
N THR A 61 14.98 -34.75 3.98
CA THR A 61 13.93 -35.66 4.47
C THR A 61 13.35 -35.26 5.82
N ASP A 62 13.98 -34.33 6.52
CA ASP A 62 13.61 -33.95 7.89
C ASP A 62 12.51 -32.92 7.93
N VAL A 63 12.47 -32.01 6.96
CA VAL A 63 11.43 -31.01 6.82
C VAL A 63 10.09 -31.66 6.48
N LYS A 64 9.07 -31.39 7.29
CA LYS A 64 7.70 -31.90 7.09
C LYS A 64 6.76 -30.82 6.55
N ARG A 65 7.06 -29.56 6.84
CA ARG A 65 6.23 -28.41 6.45
C ARG A 65 7.10 -27.22 6.07
N VAL A 66 6.61 -26.45 5.13
CA VAL A 66 7.13 -25.14 4.76
C VAL A 66 6.06 -24.09 5.06
N ILE A 67 6.47 -23.01 5.69
CA ILE A 67 5.58 -21.99 6.22
C ILE A 67 5.98 -20.65 5.60
N THR A 68 5.03 -19.89 5.08
CA THR A 68 5.25 -18.49 4.73
C THR A 68 5.21 -17.62 5.96
N THR A 69 6.12 -16.66 6.04
CA THR A 69 6.21 -15.70 7.13
C THR A 69 6.09 -14.28 6.61
N VAL A 70 5.49 -13.41 7.42
CA VAL A 70 5.27 -12.01 7.06
C VAL A 70 5.48 -11.10 8.26
N GLY A 71 6.10 -9.93 8.01
CA GLY A 71 6.17 -8.81 8.93
C GLY A 71 5.68 -7.54 8.21
N PRO A 72 4.42 -7.11 8.42
CA PRO A 72 3.91 -5.88 7.80
C PRO A 72 4.34 -4.66 8.61
N GLU A 73 4.95 -3.68 7.94
CA GLU A 73 5.25 -2.36 8.51
C GLU A 73 4.04 -1.45 8.30
N GLN A 74 3.46 -0.93 9.37
CA GLN A 74 2.24 -0.13 9.32
C GLN A 74 2.55 1.35 9.45
N GLU A 75 2.39 2.10 8.37
CA GLU A 75 2.44 3.56 8.37
C GLU A 75 1.07 4.16 8.69
N TYR A 76 1.05 5.31 9.37
CA TYR A 76 -0.17 6.00 9.79
C TYR A 76 0.10 7.48 10.12
N PHE A 77 -0.98 8.29 10.12
CA PHE A 77 -0.92 9.67 10.58
C PHE A 77 -1.63 9.81 11.93
N LEU A 78 -1.13 10.73 12.76
CA LEU A 78 -1.79 11.18 14.00
C LEU A 78 -2.05 12.67 13.91
N ILE A 79 -3.31 13.06 14.13
CA ILE A 79 -3.71 14.46 14.25
C ILE A 79 -4.51 14.66 15.54
N ASP A 80 -4.65 15.89 15.99
CA ASP A 80 -5.47 16.18 17.16
C ASP A 80 -6.95 15.88 16.89
N GLN A 81 -7.64 15.28 17.84
CA GLN A 81 -9.05 14.91 17.73
C GLN A 81 -9.94 16.14 17.44
N SER A 82 -9.60 17.29 18.02
CA SER A 82 -10.40 18.52 17.86
C SER A 82 -10.38 19.10 16.45
N VAL A 83 -9.32 18.85 15.66
CA VAL A 83 -9.27 19.23 14.24
C VAL A 83 -9.89 18.15 13.35
N TYR A 84 -9.73 16.88 13.71
CA TYR A 84 -10.38 15.75 13.02
C TYR A 84 -11.91 15.89 13.05
N ASP A 85 -12.50 16.19 14.21
CA ASP A 85 -13.97 16.31 14.39
C ASP A 85 -14.60 17.41 13.55
N LYS A 86 -13.79 18.35 13.03
CA LYS A 86 -14.24 19.44 12.16
C LYS A 86 -14.09 19.12 10.66
N ARG A 87 -13.62 17.93 10.30
CA ARG A 87 -13.37 17.53 8.91
C ARG A 87 -14.26 16.35 8.51
N PRO A 88 -15.48 16.59 7.98
CA PRO A 88 -16.39 15.53 7.53
C PRO A 88 -15.77 14.58 6.50
N ASP A 89 -14.89 15.07 5.64
CA ASP A 89 -14.16 14.26 4.68
C ASP A 89 -13.24 13.23 5.36
N LEU A 90 -12.50 13.62 6.39
CA LEU A 90 -11.70 12.65 7.17
C LEU A 90 -12.58 11.62 7.88
N ILE A 91 -13.74 12.06 8.41
CA ILE A 91 -14.68 11.18 9.12
C ILE A 91 -15.32 10.14 8.18
N TYR A 92 -15.80 10.57 7.01
CA TYR A 92 -16.55 9.71 6.10
C TYR A 92 -15.66 8.94 5.11
N THR A 93 -14.54 9.55 4.69
CA THR A 93 -13.70 8.97 3.62
C THR A 93 -12.29 8.58 4.07
N GLY A 94 -11.85 9.04 5.23
CA GLY A 94 -10.49 8.82 5.76
C GLY A 94 -9.41 9.70 5.12
N ARG A 95 -9.77 10.54 4.13
CA ARG A 95 -8.85 11.47 3.47
C ARG A 95 -9.44 12.87 3.32
N THR A 96 -8.58 13.86 3.19
CA THR A 96 -9.01 15.22 2.83
C THR A 96 -9.39 15.26 1.36
N LEU A 97 -10.56 15.81 1.05
CA LEU A 97 -11.06 16.00 -0.31
C LEU A 97 -10.59 17.31 -0.92
N PHE A 98 -10.15 18.25 -0.08
CA PHE A 98 -9.49 19.50 -0.43
C PHE A 98 -8.52 19.94 0.67
N GLY A 99 -7.64 20.87 0.34
CA GLY A 99 -6.70 21.51 1.26
C GLY A 99 -5.54 22.13 0.48
N ALA A 100 -5.36 23.43 0.64
CA ALA A 100 -4.27 24.17 0.03
C ALA A 100 -2.92 23.74 0.63
N LYS A 101 -1.86 23.84 -0.18
CA LYS A 101 -0.51 23.55 0.27
C LYS A 101 -0.11 24.48 1.42
N PRO A 102 0.32 23.95 2.58
CA PRO A 102 0.76 24.80 3.70
C PRO A 102 2.11 25.44 3.38
N PRO A 103 2.49 26.53 4.09
CA PRO A 103 3.80 27.18 3.92
C PRO A 103 4.98 26.24 4.18
N LYS A 104 4.79 25.24 5.03
CA LYS A 104 5.77 24.20 5.33
C LYS A 104 5.09 22.84 5.22
N GLY A 105 5.68 21.95 4.41
CA GLY A 105 5.33 20.55 4.30
C GLY A 105 6.45 19.67 4.82
N GLN A 106 6.98 18.80 3.97
CA GLN A 106 8.05 17.83 4.28
C GLN A 106 9.42 18.18 3.68
N GLU A 107 9.60 19.40 3.17
CA GLU A 107 10.74 19.80 2.34
C GLU A 107 12.10 19.65 3.03
N LEU A 108 12.14 19.72 4.36
CA LEU A 108 13.37 19.61 5.14
C LEU A 108 13.60 18.23 5.73
N GLU A 109 12.65 17.31 5.58
CA GLU A 109 12.66 15.97 6.21
C GLU A 109 12.92 15.99 7.73
N ASP A 110 12.68 17.15 8.36
CA ASP A 110 12.98 17.40 9.77
C ASP A 110 12.05 16.67 10.74
N HIS A 111 10.92 16.13 10.25
CA HIS A 111 10.08 15.23 11.01
C HIS A 111 10.72 13.84 11.11
N TYR A 112 11.22 13.29 10.01
CA TYR A 112 11.87 11.97 9.97
C TYR A 112 13.10 11.91 10.88
N PHE A 113 13.96 12.93 10.83
CA PHE A 113 15.16 13.03 11.67
C PHE A 113 14.90 13.66 13.04
N GLY A 114 13.66 14.08 13.31
CA GLY A 114 13.29 14.74 14.56
C GLY A 114 12.99 13.76 15.69
N THR A 115 12.85 14.31 16.89
CA THR A 115 12.42 13.54 18.06
C THR A 115 10.93 13.24 17.99
N ILE A 116 10.52 12.10 18.54
CA ILE A 116 9.10 11.78 18.74
C ILE A 116 8.54 12.74 19.79
N LYS A 117 7.45 13.42 19.46
CA LYS A 117 6.80 14.37 20.38
C LYS A 117 6.29 13.66 21.64
N PRO A 118 6.31 14.28 22.83
CA PRO A 118 5.95 13.63 24.09
C PRO A 118 4.59 12.92 24.06
N ARG A 119 3.53 13.61 23.60
CA ARG A 119 2.18 13.04 23.49
C ARG A 119 2.12 11.83 22.56
N VAL A 120 2.85 11.85 21.44
CA VAL A 120 2.98 10.72 20.50
C VAL A 120 3.76 9.58 21.15
N SER A 121 4.81 9.88 21.90
CA SER A 121 5.60 8.88 22.63
C SER A 121 4.78 8.13 23.68
N GLU A 122 3.91 8.84 24.41
CA GLU A 122 2.98 8.24 25.38
C GLU A 122 1.96 7.33 24.68
N TYR A 123 1.39 7.79 23.57
CA TYR A 123 0.52 6.98 22.72
C TYR A 123 1.22 5.70 22.24
N MET A 124 2.42 5.83 21.66
CA MET A 124 3.18 4.68 21.16
C MET A 124 3.51 3.68 22.26
N LYS A 125 3.79 4.17 23.49
CA LYS A 125 4.05 3.30 24.65
C LYS A 125 2.80 2.51 25.04
N GLU A 126 1.66 3.17 25.18
CA GLU A 126 0.40 2.50 25.50
C GLU A 126 -0.01 1.52 24.41
N LEU A 127 0.17 1.89 23.13
CA LEU A 127 -0.11 1.02 22.00
C LEU A 127 0.73 -0.26 22.07
N ASP A 128 2.03 -0.16 22.33
CA ASP A 128 2.89 -1.34 22.51
C ASP A 128 2.38 -2.26 23.61
N GLU A 129 2.03 -1.70 24.79
CA GLU A 129 1.54 -2.45 25.92
C GLU A 129 0.21 -3.19 25.61
N GLU A 130 -0.72 -2.53 24.92
CA GLU A 130 -1.98 -3.13 24.48
C GLU A 130 -1.77 -4.24 23.43
N LEU A 131 -0.87 -4.02 22.47
CA LEU A 131 -0.54 -5.01 21.47
C LEU A 131 0.16 -6.23 22.08
N TRP A 132 1.06 -6.05 23.03
CA TRP A 132 1.72 -7.18 23.71
C TRP A 132 0.73 -8.03 24.52
N LYS A 133 -0.28 -7.43 25.14
CA LYS A 133 -1.39 -8.17 25.80
C LYS A 133 -2.17 -9.06 24.83
N LEU A 134 -2.24 -8.65 23.55
CA LEU A 134 -2.89 -9.42 22.48
C LEU A 134 -1.93 -10.43 21.80
N GLY A 135 -0.68 -10.54 22.26
CA GLY A 135 0.35 -11.41 21.68
C GLY A 135 1.00 -10.85 20.42
N ILE A 136 0.80 -9.57 20.11
CA ILE A 136 1.37 -8.90 18.95
C ILE A 136 2.70 -8.25 19.38
N LEU A 137 3.80 -8.74 18.83
CA LEU A 137 5.15 -8.27 19.21
C LEU A 137 5.52 -7.01 18.42
N ALA A 138 4.90 -5.88 18.73
CA ALA A 138 5.29 -4.58 18.21
C ALA A 138 6.69 -4.22 18.72
N LYS A 139 7.57 -3.74 17.84
CA LYS A 139 8.99 -3.52 18.16
C LYS A 139 9.51 -2.16 17.71
N THR A 140 9.21 -1.76 16.49
CA THR A 140 9.78 -0.54 15.89
C THR A 140 8.74 0.55 15.86
N LYS A 141 9.15 1.75 16.27
CA LYS A 141 8.36 2.97 16.21
C LYS A 141 9.28 4.15 15.91
N HIS A 142 8.91 4.93 14.91
CA HIS A 142 9.64 6.13 14.50
C HIS A 142 8.72 7.09 13.73
N ASN A 143 9.26 8.30 13.49
CA ASN A 143 8.63 9.27 12.61
C ASN A 143 8.89 8.92 11.15
N GLU A 144 7.91 9.15 10.29
CA GLU A 144 8.04 9.13 8.85
C GLU A 144 8.30 10.52 8.26
N VAL A 145 8.50 10.59 6.92
CA VAL A 145 8.91 11.83 6.24
C VAL A 145 7.84 12.91 6.30
N ALA A 146 6.57 12.54 6.10
CA ALA A 146 5.49 13.54 6.17
C ALA A 146 5.27 14.01 7.62
N PRO A 147 4.98 15.31 7.84
CA PRO A 147 4.58 15.79 9.15
C PRO A 147 3.39 14.99 9.69
N ALA A 148 3.42 14.69 10.99
CA ALA A 148 2.41 13.88 11.70
C ALA A 148 2.33 12.40 11.27
N GLN A 149 3.24 11.91 10.44
CA GLN A 149 3.30 10.51 10.01
C GLN A 149 4.27 9.70 10.86
N HIS A 150 3.90 8.45 11.13
CA HIS A 150 4.65 7.51 11.96
C HIS A 150 4.55 6.11 11.39
N GLU A 151 5.42 5.21 11.87
CA GLU A 151 5.42 3.80 11.51
C GLU A 151 5.49 2.90 12.75
N LEU A 152 4.85 1.74 12.64
CA LEU A 152 4.98 0.63 13.57
C LEU A 152 5.32 -0.64 12.80
N ALA A 153 6.39 -1.33 13.21
CA ALA A 153 6.77 -2.61 12.65
C ALA A 153 6.76 -3.71 13.72
N PRO A 154 5.97 -4.79 13.54
CA PRO A 154 5.98 -5.94 14.42
C PRO A 154 7.13 -6.91 14.06
N VAL A 155 7.45 -7.80 14.99
CA VAL A 155 8.24 -9.00 14.67
C VAL A 155 7.40 -9.88 13.72
N PHE A 156 8.03 -10.42 12.67
CA PHE A 156 7.36 -11.29 11.71
C PHE A 156 6.80 -12.57 12.37
N SER A 157 5.75 -13.11 11.81
CA SER A 157 5.17 -14.40 12.21
C SER A 157 4.63 -15.17 10.98
N THR A 158 4.01 -16.32 11.20
CA THR A 158 3.34 -17.04 10.11
C THR A 158 2.30 -16.14 9.45
N THR A 159 2.15 -16.23 8.15
CA THR A 159 1.31 -15.30 7.37
C THR A 159 -0.12 -15.21 7.88
N ASN A 160 -0.72 -16.33 8.32
CA ASN A 160 -2.06 -16.33 8.89
C ASN A 160 -2.14 -15.51 10.19
N ILE A 161 -1.23 -15.75 11.13
CA ILE A 161 -1.17 -15.01 12.41
C ILE A 161 -0.84 -13.52 12.15
N ALA A 162 0.14 -13.23 11.30
CA ALA A 162 0.50 -11.85 10.97
C ALA A 162 -0.67 -11.07 10.37
N THR A 163 -1.52 -11.74 9.58
CA THR A 163 -2.71 -11.13 8.99
C THR A 163 -3.75 -10.78 10.05
N ASP A 164 -4.06 -11.68 10.96
CA ASP A 164 -4.97 -11.43 12.08
C ASP A 164 -4.42 -10.31 12.99
N HIS A 165 -3.13 -10.39 13.32
CA HIS A 165 -2.46 -9.39 14.15
C HIS A 165 -2.46 -8.00 13.52
N ASN A 166 -2.28 -7.88 12.21
CA ASN A 166 -2.34 -6.59 11.53
C ASN A 166 -3.74 -5.95 11.61
N GLN A 167 -4.81 -6.74 11.50
CA GLN A 167 -6.18 -6.23 11.69
C GLN A 167 -6.40 -5.70 13.12
N LEU A 168 -5.95 -6.45 14.12
CA LEU A 168 -6.00 -6.00 15.52
C LEU A 168 -5.13 -4.75 15.74
N THR A 169 -3.94 -4.70 15.16
CA THR A 169 -3.05 -3.53 15.24
C THR A 169 -3.75 -2.27 14.73
N MET A 170 -4.38 -2.34 13.55
CA MET A 170 -5.11 -1.19 12.98
C MET A 170 -6.27 -0.72 13.85
N GLU A 171 -6.99 -1.66 14.48
CA GLU A 171 -8.07 -1.33 15.42
C GLU A 171 -7.51 -0.66 16.68
N MET A 172 -6.46 -1.25 17.28
CA MET A 172 -5.84 -0.74 18.50
C MET A 172 -5.19 0.64 18.29
N MET A 173 -4.58 0.89 17.13
CA MET A 173 -4.06 2.21 16.76
C MET A 173 -5.12 3.31 16.89
N LYS A 174 -6.32 3.07 16.36
CA LYS A 174 -7.44 4.03 16.45
C LYS A 174 -7.96 4.17 17.88
N THR A 175 -8.13 3.04 18.57
CA THR A 175 -8.67 3.02 19.93
C THR A 175 -7.74 3.75 20.90
N VAL A 176 -6.45 3.46 20.88
CA VAL A 176 -5.47 4.10 21.76
C VAL A 176 -5.28 5.57 21.38
N ALA A 177 -5.27 5.94 20.10
CA ALA A 177 -5.21 7.34 19.68
C ALA A 177 -6.35 8.16 20.30
N GLY A 178 -7.58 7.63 20.28
CA GLY A 178 -8.73 8.27 20.91
C GLY A 178 -8.55 8.50 22.43
N ARG A 179 -7.92 7.57 23.16
CA ARG A 179 -7.60 7.73 24.58
C ARG A 179 -6.64 8.90 24.85
N HIS A 180 -5.76 9.18 23.88
CA HIS A 180 -4.83 10.32 23.93
C HIS A 180 -5.36 11.60 23.27
N GLY A 181 -6.67 11.67 22.95
CA GLY A 181 -7.29 12.81 22.28
C GLY A 181 -6.73 13.06 20.86
N MET A 182 -6.34 11.99 20.18
CA MET A 182 -5.84 12.01 18.79
C MET A 182 -6.68 11.11 17.91
N ALA A 183 -6.69 11.41 16.60
CA ALA A 183 -7.24 10.56 15.57
C ALA A 183 -6.10 9.91 14.79
N CYS A 184 -6.16 8.57 14.63
CA CYS A 184 -5.25 7.81 13.80
C CYS A 184 -5.84 7.64 12.40
N LEU A 185 -5.14 8.17 11.39
CA LEU A 185 -5.54 8.08 9.99
C LEU A 185 -4.74 6.96 9.32
N LEU A 186 -5.46 5.97 8.82
CA LEU A 186 -4.89 4.81 8.13
C LEU A 186 -5.10 4.84 6.60
N HIS A 187 -5.73 5.88 6.07
CA HIS A 187 -5.91 6.02 4.61
C HIS A 187 -4.56 6.12 3.90
N GLU A 188 -4.48 5.62 2.66
CA GLU A 188 -3.27 5.60 1.84
C GLU A 188 -2.74 7.00 1.52
N LYS A 189 -3.64 8.00 1.42
CA LYS A 189 -3.28 9.38 1.11
C LYS A 189 -4.19 10.37 1.85
N PRO A 190 -4.05 10.51 3.17
CA PRO A 190 -4.91 11.43 3.93
C PRO A 190 -4.73 12.89 3.51
N PHE A 191 -3.52 13.26 3.10
CA PHE A 191 -3.16 14.61 2.69
C PHE A 191 -2.46 14.60 1.34
N ALA A 192 -2.93 15.40 0.38
CA ALA A 192 -2.26 15.56 -0.89
C ALA A 192 -0.95 16.35 -0.74
N GLY A 193 0.01 16.10 -1.61
CA GLY A 193 1.28 16.85 -1.65
C GLY A 193 2.33 16.45 -0.63
N VAL A 194 2.04 15.50 0.27
CA VAL A 194 3.00 14.87 1.18
C VAL A 194 2.99 13.36 1.00
N ASN A 195 3.92 12.62 1.62
CA ASN A 195 3.96 11.16 1.55
C ASN A 195 2.62 10.55 1.96
N GLY A 196 2.25 9.47 1.29
CA GLY A 196 1.15 8.62 1.69
C GLY A 196 1.57 7.54 2.67
N SER A 197 0.62 6.76 3.18
CA SER A 197 0.87 5.65 4.09
C SER A 197 0.65 4.32 3.40
N GLY A 198 1.61 3.44 3.53
CA GLY A 198 1.58 2.08 3.04
C GLY A 198 1.74 1.06 4.16
N LYS A 199 1.98 -0.17 3.69
CA LYS A 199 2.29 -1.30 4.56
C LYS A 199 3.29 -2.16 3.78
N HIS A 200 4.58 -2.05 4.14
CA HIS A 200 5.60 -2.88 3.52
C HIS A 200 5.45 -4.32 4.00
N ASN A 201 5.17 -5.22 3.08
CA ASN A 201 4.90 -6.62 3.37
C ASN A 201 6.20 -7.43 3.22
N ASN A 202 6.91 -7.61 4.32
CA ASN A 202 8.15 -8.38 4.38
C ASN A 202 7.82 -9.88 4.38
N TRP A 203 7.90 -10.52 3.21
CA TRP A 203 7.51 -11.91 3.00
C TRP A 203 8.73 -12.82 2.84
N SER A 204 8.69 -13.99 3.48
CA SER A 204 9.71 -15.03 3.35
C SER A 204 9.11 -16.44 3.47
N ILE A 205 9.96 -17.46 3.25
CA ILE A 205 9.60 -18.88 3.30
C ILE A 205 10.54 -19.59 4.28
N SER A 206 9.98 -20.27 5.26
CA SER A 206 10.76 -20.99 6.27
C SER A 206 10.28 -22.43 6.44
N THR A 207 11.20 -23.31 6.79
CA THR A 207 10.88 -24.71 7.15
C THR A 207 10.38 -24.80 8.59
N ASP A 208 9.71 -25.88 8.93
CA ASP A 208 9.34 -26.24 10.32
C ASP A 208 10.57 -26.54 11.21
N THR A 209 11.74 -26.70 10.62
CA THR A 209 13.03 -26.82 11.33
C THR A 209 13.71 -25.47 11.58
N GLY A 210 13.13 -24.35 11.11
CA GLY A 210 13.61 -22.99 11.33
C GLY A 210 14.57 -22.46 10.26
N ALA A 211 14.84 -23.19 9.18
CA ALA A 211 15.67 -22.70 8.08
C ALA A 211 14.87 -21.77 7.16
N ASN A 212 15.43 -20.60 6.84
CA ASN A 212 14.87 -19.69 5.85
C ASN A 212 15.35 -20.09 4.45
N LEU A 213 14.41 -20.36 3.53
CA LEU A 213 14.72 -20.83 2.18
C LEU A 213 15.17 -19.70 1.23
N LEU A 214 15.00 -18.44 1.64
CA LEU A 214 15.51 -17.25 0.96
C LEU A 214 16.78 -16.69 1.61
N GLU A 215 17.44 -17.46 2.48
CA GLU A 215 18.73 -17.10 3.05
C GLU A 215 19.86 -17.46 2.08
N PRO A 216 20.57 -16.45 1.49
CA PRO A 216 21.62 -16.72 0.50
C PRO A 216 22.85 -17.38 1.10
N GLY A 217 23.11 -17.18 2.40
CA GLY A 217 24.31 -17.65 3.07
C GLY A 217 25.55 -16.80 2.74
N ALA A 218 26.73 -17.36 3.01
CA ALA A 218 28.00 -16.68 2.78
C ALA A 218 28.44 -16.70 1.31
N THR A 219 27.99 -17.69 0.56
CA THR A 219 28.32 -17.92 -0.86
C THR A 219 27.05 -18.15 -1.67
N PRO A 220 26.31 -17.08 -2.02
CA PRO A 220 25.01 -17.17 -2.72
C PRO A 220 25.10 -17.95 -4.05
N SER A 221 26.20 -17.79 -4.79
CA SER A 221 26.42 -18.45 -6.08
C SER A 221 26.51 -19.98 -5.99
N GLN A 222 26.88 -20.51 -4.82
CA GLN A 222 27.03 -21.95 -4.57
C GLN A 222 25.81 -22.56 -3.84
N ASN A 223 24.86 -21.73 -3.40
CA ASN A 223 23.67 -22.20 -2.70
C ASN A 223 22.55 -22.52 -3.70
N ALA A 224 22.64 -23.70 -4.31
CA ALA A 224 21.71 -24.14 -5.36
C ALA A 224 20.24 -24.17 -4.89
N GLN A 225 19.99 -24.55 -3.62
CA GLN A 225 18.65 -24.51 -3.05
C GLN A 225 18.10 -23.09 -2.98
N PHE A 226 18.88 -22.14 -2.45
CA PHE A 226 18.51 -20.73 -2.42
C PHE A 226 18.24 -20.18 -3.83
N LEU A 227 19.13 -20.48 -4.79
CA LEU A 227 18.99 -20.03 -6.18
C LEU A 227 17.71 -20.57 -6.82
N LEU A 228 17.31 -21.81 -6.52
CA LEU A 228 16.04 -22.34 -7.02
C LEU A 228 14.83 -21.58 -6.48
N PHE A 229 14.78 -21.35 -5.15
CA PHE A 229 13.67 -20.59 -4.56
C PHE A 229 13.66 -19.12 -5.03
N LEU A 230 14.81 -18.47 -5.14
CA LEU A 230 14.94 -17.13 -5.70
C LEU A 230 14.41 -17.07 -7.15
N THR A 231 14.83 -18.02 -7.99
CA THR A 231 14.40 -18.11 -9.39
C THR A 231 12.90 -18.36 -9.50
N ALA A 232 12.33 -19.20 -8.62
CA ALA A 232 10.89 -19.45 -8.57
C ALA A 232 10.09 -18.17 -8.25
N VAL A 233 10.59 -17.33 -7.32
CA VAL A 233 9.97 -16.05 -7.01
C VAL A 233 10.08 -15.07 -8.18
N ILE A 234 11.25 -14.95 -8.81
CA ILE A 234 11.45 -14.07 -9.97
C ILE A 234 10.50 -14.46 -11.11
N LYS A 235 10.45 -15.76 -11.45
CA LYS A 235 9.52 -16.30 -12.46
C LYS A 235 8.06 -15.98 -12.09
N ALA A 236 7.66 -16.27 -10.85
CA ALA A 236 6.30 -16.04 -10.38
C ALA A 236 5.86 -14.57 -10.52
N VAL A 237 6.74 -13.64 -10.14
CA VAL A 237 6.46 -12.21 -10.24
C VAL A 237 6.39 -11.75 -11.70
N ASP A 238 7.24 -12.28 -12.58
CA ASP A 238 7.20 -11.93 -14.01
C ASP A 238 5.96 -12.50 -14.70
N ASP A 239 5.65 -13.78 -14.51
CA ASP A 239 4.50 -14.44 -15.13
C ASP A 239 3.16 -13.86 -14.70
N TYR A 240 3.07 -13.39 -13.45
CA TYR A 240 1.83 -12.92 -12.81
C TYR A 240 1.94 -11.47 -12.29
N GLN A 241 2.76 -10.63 -12.93
CA GLN A 241 2.97 -9.23 -12.54
C GLN A 241 1.67 -8.42 -12.44
N GLU A 242 0.73 -8.64 -13.38
CA GLU A 242 -0.56 -7.97 -13.40
C GLU A 242 -1.45 -8.40 -12.22
N LEU A 243 -1.42 -9.68 -11.88
CA LEU A 243 -2.17 -10.22 -10.75
C LEU A 243 -1.59 -9.71 -9.41
N LEU A 244 -0.26 -9.58 -9.32
CA LEU A 244 0.39 -9.00 -8.15
C LEU A 244 0.04 -7.49 -8.04
N ARG A 245 0.00 -6.74 -9.16
CA ARG A 245 -0.50 -5.36 -9.19
C ARG A 245 -1.95 -5.26 -8.75
N LEU A 246 -2.81 -6.16 -9.22
CA LEU A 246 -4.22 -6.23 -8.80
C LEU A 246 -4.35 -6.42 -7.30
N SER A 247 -3.47 -7.21 -6.67
CA SER A 247 -3.53 -7.51 -5.23
C SER A 247 -3.52 -6.28 -4.32
N VAL A 248 -3.03 -5.16 -4.82
CA VAL A 248 -2.90 -3.89 -4.10
C VAL A 248 -3.81 -2.79 -4.67
N ALA A 249 -4.70 -3.14 -5.59
CA ALA A 249 -5.61 -2.20 -6.23
C ALA A 249 -6.75 -1.79 -5.28
N SER A 250 -6.91 -0.49 -5.09
CA SER A 250 -8.03 0.12 -4.36
C SER A 250 -8.12 1.60 -4.71
N ALA A 251 -9.29 2.20 -4.51
CA ALA A 251 -9.50 3.63 -4.73
C ALA A 251 -8.50 4.47 -3.93
N GLY A 252 -8.27 4.13 -2.65
CA GLY A 252 -7.30 4.82 -1.81
C GLY A 252 -5.87 4.71 -2.33
N ASN A 253 -5.45 3.52 -2.77
CA ASN A 253 -4.09 3.27 -3.23
C ASN A 253 -3.79 3.90 -4.60
N ASP A 254 -4.81 4.16 -5.43
CA ASP A 254 -4.67 4.91 -6.68
C ASP A 254 -4.19 6.36 -6.45
N HIS A 255 -4.43 6.93 -5.26
CA HIS A 255 -3.91 8.24 -4.86
C HIS A 255 -2.45 8.21 -4.39
N ARG A 256 -1.95 7.04 -3.97
CA ARG A 256 -0.63 6.89 -3.36
C ARG A 256 0.45 6.45 -4.35
N LEU A 257 0.16 5.47 -5.23
CA LEU A 257 1.16 4.83 -6.09
C LEU A 257 1.80 5.83 -7.08
N GLY A 258 3.11 5.67 -7.29
CA GLY A 258 3.88 6.38 -8.32
C GLY A 258 4.61 7.63 -7.87
N ALA A 259 4.55 8.04 -6.60
CA ALA A 259 5.29 9.19 -6.07
C ALA A 259 5.47 9.13 -4.55
N ASN A 260 6.39 9.93 -4.02
CA ASN A 260 6.58 10.12 -2.57
C ASN A 260 6.77 8.79 -1.81
N GLU A 261 7.81 8.04 -2.17
CA GLU A 261 8.18 6.73 -1.60
C GLU A 261 7.19 5.58 -1.87
N ALA A 262 6.10 5.82 -2.60
CA ALA A 262 5.20 4.77 -3.07
C ALA A 262 5.65 4.26 -4.44
N PRO A 263 5.81 2.94 -4.63
CA PRO A 263 6.28 2.39 -5.91
C PRO A 263 5.30 2.66 -7.06
N PRO A 264 5.78 2.63 -8.32
CA PRO A 264 4.91 2.76 -9.49
C PRO A 264 4.02 1.52 -9.67
N ALA A 265 3.05 1.63 -10.59
CA ALA A 265 2.16 0.52 -10.96
C ALA A 265 2.86 -0.61 -11.73
N ILE A 266 4.06 -0.37 -12.27
CA ILE A 266 4.87 -1.37 -12.96
C ILE A 266 5.52 -2.27 -11.92
N MET A 267 5.24 -3.58 -11.97
CA MET A 267 5.93 -4.54 -11.12
C MET A 267 7.35 -4.79 -11.62
N SER A 268 8.32 -4.74 -10.73
CA SER A 268 9.72 -5.08 -10.98
C SER A 268 10.36 -5.65 -9.71
N VAL A 269 11.41 -6.44 -9.89
CA VAL A 269 12.15 -7.07 -8.79
C VAL A 269 13.50 -6.38 -8.64
N PHE A 270 13.79 -5.88 -7.45
CA PHE A 270 15.10 -5.38 -7.08
C PHE A 270 15.89 -6.49 -6.36
N LEU A 271 17.10 -6.77 -6.82
CA LEU A 271 17.99 -7.79 -6.25
C LEU A 271 19.23 -7.20 -5.55
N GLY A 272 19.62 -5.98 -5.90
CA GLY A 272 20.90 -5.40 -5.55
C GLY A 272 22.06 -5.91 -6.43
N ASP A 273 23.24 -5.33 -6.24
CA ASP A 273 24.38 -5.57 -7.13
C ASP A 273 24.90 -7.01 -7.06
N GLU A 274 25.05 -7.57 -5.85
CA GLU A 274 25.65 -8.89 -5.66
C GLU A 274 24.83 -10.01 -6.32
N LEU A 275 23.51 -10.06 -6.05
CA LEU A 275 22.65 -11.08 -6.65
C LEU A 275 22.43 -10.85 -8.15
N SER A 276 22.46 -9.60 -8.61
CA SER A 276 22.42 -9.31 -10.04
C SER A 276 23.66 -9.83 -10.76
N ASP A 277 24.83 -9.67 -10.17
CA ASP A 277 26.08 -10.22 -10.70
C ASP A 277 26.04 -11.78 -10.71
N VAL A 278 25.46 -12.41 -9.69
CA VAL A 278 25.26 -13.88 -9.66
C VAL A 278 24.33 -14.32 -10.78
N VAL A 279 23.18 -13.66 -10.96
CA VAL A 279 22.23 -13.93 -12.06
C VAL A 279 22.91 -13.79 -13.43
N ASP A 280 23.69 -12.73 -13.61
CA ASP A 280 24.44 -12.48 -14.85
C ASP A 280 25.50 -13.56 -15.12
N SER A 281 26.16 -14.07 -14.08
CA SER A 281 27.14 -15.15 -14.22
C SER A 281 26.49 -16.46 -14.64
N ILE A 282 25.35 -16.81 -14.06
CA ILE A 282 24.56 -17.99 -14.44
C ILE A 282 24.08 -17.87 -15.90
N GLU A 283 23.58 -16.71 -16.30
CA GLU A 283 23.18 -16.46 -17.69
C GLU A 283 24.33 -16.69 -18.67
N LYS A 284 25.51 -16.14 -18.36
CA LYS A 284 26.71 -16.24 -19.21
C LYS A 284 27.40 -17.60 -19.12
N GLY A 285 27.03 -18.44 -18.15
CA GLY A 285 27.67 -19.73 -17.90
C GLY A 285 29.13 -19.60 -17.48
N VAL A 286 29.45 -18.57 -16.69
CA VAL A 286 30.79 -18.31 -16.15
C VAL A 286 30.79 -18.47 -14.64
N ASP A 287 31.93 -18.89 -14.08
CA ASP A 287 32.07 -18.99 -12.63
C ASP A 287 32.02 -17.62 -11.99
N TYR A 288 31.22 -17.48 -10.94
CA TYR A 288 31.16 -16.31 -10.10
C TYR A 288 32.01 -16.53 -8.85
N HIS A 289 32.81 -15.54 -8.53
CA HIS A 289 33.54 -15.52 -7.26
C HIS A 289 32.84 -14.57 -6.30
N ASP A 290 32.21 -15.14 -5.26
CA ASP A 290 31.52 -14.37 -4.23
C ASP A 290 32.46 -13.31 -3.64
N LYS A 291 31.97 -12.07 -3.51
CA LYS A 291 32.76 -10.96 -2.99
C LYS A 291 32.88 -11.08 -1.47
N GLU A 292 34.10 -11.01 -0.93
CA GLU A 292 34.29 -10.88 0.52
C GLU A 292 33.58 -9.63 1.04
N LYS A 293 32.86 -9.77 2.16
CA LYS A 293 32.21 -8.62 2.81
C LYS A 293 33.28 -7.59 3.20
N THR A 294 33.34 -6.50 2.45
CA THR A 294 34.29 -5.41 2.70
C THR A 294 33.86 -4.63 3.95
N LEU A 295 34.79 -4.46 4.88
CA LEU A 295 34.60 -3.56 6.02
C LEU A 295 34.81 -2.11 5.55
N MET A 296 33.84 -1.26 5.81
CA MET A 296 33.91 0.17 5.51
C MET A 296 34.48 0.90 6.73
N SER A 297 35.56 1.67 6.51
CA SER A 297 36.09 2.61 7.49
C SER A 297 35.48 4.00 7.21
N ILE A 298 34.82 4.57 8.20
CA ILE A 298 34.23 5.92 8.09
C ILE A 298 35.30 7.02 8.28
N GLY A 299 36.56 6.65 8.49
CA GLY A 299 37.66 7.60 8.59
C GLY A 299 37.86 8.26 9.97
N ALA A 300 37.03 7.90 10.97
CA ALA A 300 37.22 8.32 12.35
C ALA A 300 37.70 7.12 13.19
N THR A 301 38.86 7.25 13.82
CA THR A 301 39.53 6.15 14.56
C THR A 301 38.75 5.61 15.74
N VAL A 302 37.80 6.39 16.26
CA VAL A 302 36.91 5.98 17.37
C VAL A 302 35.68 5.19 16.93
N LEU A 303 35.40 5.14 15.63
CA LEU A 303 34.25 4.42 15.10
C LEU A 303 34.64 3.00 14.68
N PRO A 304 33.80 2.00 14.98
CA PRO A 304 34.03 0.64 14.54
C PRO A 304 33.98 0.54 13.00
N HIS A 305 34.72 -0.41 12.45
CA HIS A 305 34.54 -0.81 11.06
C HIS A 305 33.16 -1.47 10.89
N ILE A 306 32.38 -0.97 9.94
CA ILE A 306 31.02 -1.46 9.66
C ILE A 306 31.09 -2.34 8.42
N PRO A 307 30.48 -3.55 8.42
CA PRO A 307 30.32 -4.31 7.19
C PRO A 307 29.58 -3.45 6.15
N LYS A 308 30.14 -3.32 4.96
CA LYS A 308 29.46 -2.63 3.86
C LYS A 308 28.22 -3.45 3.54
N ASP A 309 27.06 -2.83 3.72
CA ASP A 309 25.78 -3.41 3.27
C ASP A 309 25.77 -3.34 1.74
N THR A 310 25.71 -4.49 1.10
CA THR A 310 25.63 -4.61 -0.37
C THR A 310 24.18 -4.58 -0.86
N THR A 311 23.21 -4.58 0.07
CA THR A 311 21.80 -4.45 -0.23
C THR A 311 21.41 -2.99 -0.14
N ASP A 312 21.67 -2.21 -1.19
CA ASP A 312 21.09 -0.87 -1.32
C ASP A 312 19.57 -1.02 -1.40
N ARG A 313 18.86 -0.42 -0.45
CA ARG A 313 17.40 -0.42 -0.45
C ARG A 313 16.90 0.59 -1.48
N ASN A 314 16.71 0.16 -2.72
CA ASN A 314 16.06 1.01 -3.71
C ASN A 314 14.59 1.22 -3.32
N ARG A 315 14.29 2.36 -2.70
CA ARG A 315 12.96 2.72 -2.18
C ARG A 315 11.90 2.85 -3.28
N THR A 316 12.30 2.94 -4.55
CA THR A 316 11.38 3.05 -5.68
C THR A 316 10.93 1.70 -6.23
N SER A 317 11.55 0.59 -5.81
CA SER A 317 11.19 -0.75 -6.27
C SER A 317 9.93 -1.26 -5.58
N PRO A 318 8.93 -1.78 -6.31
CA PRO A 318 7.74 -2.35 -5.72
C PRO A 318 7.96 -3.70 -5.01
N PHE A 319 8.97 -4.47 -5.43
CA PHE A 319 9.26 -5.79 -4.89
C PHE A 319 10.77 -5.97 -4.76
N ALA A 320 11.29 -5.83 -3.55
CA ALA A 320 12.74 -5.79 -3.31
C ALA A 320 13.21 -6.98 -2.45
N PHE A 321 14.31 -7.61 -2.87
CA PHE A 321 15.01 -8.58 -2.04
C PHE A 321 15.85 -7.84 -0.99
N THR A 322 15.63 -8.12 0.29
CA THR A 322 16.27 -7.44 1.43
C THR A 322 16.95 -8.42 2.37
N GLY A 323 17.97 -9.10 1.86
CA GLY A 323 18.84 -10.00 2.62
C GLY A 323 18.35 -11.44 2.67
N ASN A 324 17.16 -11.73 3.18
CA ASN A 324 16.59 -13.09 3.28
C ASN A 324 15.06 -13.11 3.16
N LYS A 325 14.50 -12.07 2.56
CA LYS A 325 13.07 -11.88 2.35
C LYS A 325 12.82 -10.95 1.18
N PHE A 326 11.61 -10.95 0.67
CA PHE A 326 11.13 -9.95 -0.26
C PHE A 326 10.21 -8.95 0.45
N GLU A 327 10.42 -7.69 0.19
CA GLU A 327 9.62 -6.59 0.68
C GLU A 327 8.70 -6.10 -0.44
N PHE A 328 7.40 -6.35 -0.30
CA PHE A 328 6.38 -5.87 -1.23
C PHE A 328 5.81 -4.55 -0.72
N ARG A 329 6.16 -3.44 -1.38
CA ARG A 329 5.95 -2.07 -0.92
C ARG A 329 4.67 -1.41 -1.41
N SER A 330 3.97 -2.04 -2.34
CA SER A 330 2.81 -1.43 -3.00
C SER A 330 1.51 -1.48 -2.20
N LEU A 331 1.47 -2.16 -1.04
CA LEU A 331 0.27 -2.29 -0.23
C LEU A 331 -0.13 -0.95 0.39
N GLY A 332 -1.43 -0.63 0.31
CA GLY A 332 -2.00 0.52 0.99
C GLY A 332 -2.17 0.30 2.51
N SER A 333 -2.13 1.36 3.28
CA SER A 333 -2.21 1.33 4.75
C SER A 333 -3.50 0.72 5.28
N THR A 334 -4.64 0.93 4.62
CA THR A 334 -5.94 0.34 5.04
C THR A 334 -6.12 -1.11 4.62
N ALA A 335 -5.32 -1.61 3.66
CA ALA A 335 -5.51 -2.92 3.07
C ALA A 335 -5.29 -4.05 4.09
N SER A 336 -6.08 -5.13 3.96
CA SER A 336 -5.72 -6.41 4.57
C SER A 336 -4.55 -7.02 3.81
N ILE A 337 -3.53 -7.47 4.52
CA ILE A 337 -2.39 -8.15 3.89
C ILE A 337 -2.75 -9.55 3.36
N SER A 338 -3.96 -10.06 3.62
CA SER A 338 -4.41 -11.35 3.11
C SER A 338 -4.38 -11.41 1.59
N GLY A 339 -4.97 -10.43 0.88
CA GLY A 339 -5.06 -10.44 -0.58
C GLY A 339 -3.69 -10.58 -1.27
N PRO A 340 -2.73 -9.67 -1.02
CA PRO A 340 -1.39 -9.77 -1.57
C PRO A 340 -0.67 -11.08 -1.25
N ASN A 341 -0.82 -11.59 -0.01
CA ASN A 341 -0.17 -12.84 0.39
C ASN A 341 -0.83 -14.07 -0.23
N VAL A 342 -2.16 -14.08 -0.43
CA VAL A 342 -2.85 -15.14 -1.19
C VAL A 342 -2.26 -15.26 -2.59
N ILE A 343 -2.13 -14.12 -3.27
CA ILE A 343 -1.60 -14.09 -4.64
C ILE A 343 -0.13 -14.50 -4.65
N LEU A 344 0.71 -13.89 -3.82
CA LEU A 344 2.14 -14.18 -3.76
C LEU A 344 2.42 -15.66 -3.46
N ASN A 345 1.75 -16.23 -2.45
CA ASN A 345 1.89 -17.64 -2.13
C ASN A 345 1.47 -18.54 -3.31
N THR A 346 0.39 -18.20 -4.01
CA THR A 346 -0.16 -19.04 -5.08
C THR A 346 0.74 -19.01 -6.32
N ILE A 347 1.21 -17.82 -6.74
CA ILE A 347 2.08 -17.71 -7.93
C ILE A 347 3.44 -18.38 -7.70
N VAL A 348 3.98 -18.30 -6.48
CA VAL A 348 5.23 -19.00 -6.12
C VAL A 348 5.00 -20.50 -6.03
N ALA A 349 3.86 -20.95 -5.48
CA ALA A 349 3.49 -22.37 -5.49
C ALA A 349 3.41 -22.94 -6.91
N GLU A 350 2.86 -22.16 -7.86
CA GLU A 350 2.78 -22.56 -9.27
C GLU A 350 4.18 -22.75 -9.88
N SER A 351 5.07 -21.76 -9.73
CA SER A 351 6.45 -21.86 -10.23
C SER A 351 7.21 -23.05 -9.61
N LEU A 352 7.07 -23.28 -8.30
CA LEU A 352 7.67 -24.43 -7.63
C LEU A 352 7.08 -25.76 -8.11
N SER A 353 5.78 -25.81 -8.44
CA SER A 353 5.13 -26.99 -9.03
C SER A 353 5.73 -27.36 -10.37
N GLU A 354 5.89 -26.36 -11.24
CA GLU A 354 6.51 -26.56 -12.57
C GLU A 354 7.96 -27.04 -12.45
N PHE A 355 8.74 -26.45 -11.55
CA PHE A 355 10.12 -26.85 -11.29
C PHE A 355 10.20 -28.29 -10.75
N ALA A 356 9.33 -28.63 -9.81
CA ALA A 356 9.28 -29.98 -9.26
C ALA A 356 8.89 -31.02 -10.32
N ASP A 357 7.88 -30.72 -11.15
CA ASP A 357 7.42 -31.62 -12.23
C ASP A 357 8.50 -31.92 -13.27
N GLU A 358 9.41 -30.98 -13.53
CA GLU A 358 10.56 -31.16 -14.41
C GLU A 358 11.68 -31.93 -13.72
N LEU A 359 12.08 -31.50 -12.54
CA LEU A 359 13.24 -32.07 -11.82
C LEU A 359 12.98 -33.48 -11.32
N GLU A 360 11.74 -33.86 -10.97
CA GLU A 360 11.36 -35.23 -10.59
C GLU A 360 11.55 -36.25 -11.73
N LYS A 361 11.55 -35.79 -12.98
CA LYS A 361 11.73 -36.65 -14.18
C LYS A 361 13.19 -36.74 -14.63
N ALA A 362 14.08 -35.96 -14.03
CA ALA A 362 15.48 -35.89 -14.46
C ALA A 362 16.26 -37.12 -14.01
N GLU A 363 17.08 -37.69 -14.91
CA GLU A 363 18.01 -38.77 -14.59
C GLU A 363 19.22 -38.25 -13.79
N ASP A 364 19.65 -37.01 -14.07
CA ASP A 364 20.73 -36.29 -13.39
C ASP A 364 20.17 -34.97 -12.86
N PHE A 365 19.94 -34.94 -11.54
CA PHE A 365 19.34 -33.80 -10.86
C PHE A 365 20.18 -32.53 -10.98
N ASP A 366 21.50 -32.60 -10.76
CA ASP A 366 22.36 -31.43 -10.75
C ASP A 366 22.44 -30.78 -12.13
N SER A 367 22.62 -31.60 -13.18
CA SER A 367 22.61 -31.11 -14.58
C SER A 367 21.25 -30.52 -15.00
N ALA A 368 20.16 -31.10 -14.54
CA ALA A 368 18.82 -30.59 -14.83
C ALA A 368 18.56 -29.27 -14.11
N LEU A 369 18.99 -29.17 -12.85
CA LEU A 369 18.86 -27.95 -12.03
C LEU A 369 19.63 -26.77 -12.66
N ASP A 370 20.89 -26.99 -13.07
CA ASP A 370 21.69 -25.94 -13.72
C ASP A 370 21.03 -25.43 -15.00
N LYS A 371 20.52 -26.35 -15.81
CA LYS A 371 19.80 -25.99 -17.06
C LYS A 371 18.50 -25.24 -16.77
N LEU A 372 17.74 -25.66 -15.77
CA LEU A 372 16.50 -25.02 -15.34
C LEU A 372 16.79 -23.60 -14.86
N LEU A 373 17.72 -23.43 -13.91
CA LEU A 373 18.06 -22.11 -13.36
C LEU A 373 18.49 -21.15 -14.45
N ARG A 374 19.37 -21.58 -15.35
CA ARG A 374 19.84 -20.75 -16.48
C ARG A 374 18.69 -20.38 -17.40
N ARG A 375 17.86 -21.33 -17.78
CA ARG A 375 16.72 -21.09 -18.69
C ARG A 375 15.75 -20.10 -18.11
N GLU A 376 15.33 -20.30 -16.86
CA GLU A 376 14.32 -19.47 -16.21
C GLU A 376 14.86 -18.06 -15.89
N LEU A 377 16.10 -17.95 -15.43
CA LEU A 377 16.68 -16.62 -15.20
C LEU A 377 16.83 -15.82 -16.49
N VAL A 378 17.20 -16.44 -17.60
CA VAL A 378 17.25 -15.77 -18.91
C VAL A 378 15.85 -15.32 -19.36
N ALA A 379 14.85 -16.21 -19.24
CA ALA A 379 13.49 -15.93 -19.67
C ALA A 379 12.83 -14.80 -18.86
N HIS A 380 13.08 -14.75 -17.56
CA HIS A 380 12.42 -13.83 -16.63
C HIS A 380 13.28 -12.64 -16.16
N LYS A 381 14.49 -12.48 -16.73
CA LYS A 381 15.37 -11.34 -16.41
C LYS A 381 14.73 -9.97 -16.65
N ARG A 382 13.76 -9.91 -17.56
CA ARG A 382 13.07 -8.66 -17.91
C ARG A 382 12.40 -7.96 -16.72
N ILE A 383 12.01 -8.71 -15.68
CA ILE A 383 11.36 -8.17 -14.48
C ILE A 383 12.37 -7.58 -13.49
N ILE A 384 13.68 -7.91 -13.62
CA ILE A 384 14.72 -7.45 -12.70
C ILE A 384 15.10 -6.02 -13.06
N PHE A 385 14.99 -5.10 -12.09
CA PHE A 385 15.36 -3.70 -12.27
C PHE A 385 15.89 -3.11 -10.96
N ASN A 386 17.11 -2.59 -11.00
CA ASN A 386 17.80 -1.99 -9.85
C ASN A 386 17.87 -0.46 -9.92
N GLY A 387 17.29 0.15 -10.95
CA GLY A 387 17.32 1.59 -11.18
C GLY A 387 16.18 2.36 -10.49
N ASN A 388 16.06 3.65 -10.84
CA ASN A 388 15.01 4.53 -10.32
C ASN A 388 13.65 4.23 -10.98
N GLY A 389 12.72 3.64 -10.22
CA GLY A 389 11.37 3.28 -10.67
C GLY A 389 10.44 4.48 -10.96
N TYR A 390 10.83 5.70 -10.57
CA TYR A 390 10.02 6.92 -10.81
C TYR A 390 10.39 7.63 -12.12
N SER A 391 11.46 7.22 -12.79
CA SER A 391 11.89 7.90 -14.00
C SER A 391 11.02 7.56 -15.22
N GLU A 392 10.86 8.52 -16.12
CA GLU A 392 10.16 8.32 -17.39
C GLU A 392 10.89 7.29 -18.28
N GLU A 393 12.21 7.28 -18.22
CA GLU A 393 13.04 6.30 -18.91
C GLU A 393 12.73 4.86 -18.47
N TRP A 394 12.37 4.67 -17.19
CA TRP A 394 11.94 3.36 -16.72
C TRP A 394 10.59 2.95 -17.33
N VAL A 395 9.65 3.88 -17.43
CA VAL A 395 8.34 3.59 -18.06
C VAL A 395 8.52 3.13 -19.51
N GLU A 396 9.37 3.84 -20.27
CA GLU A 396 9.68 3.48 -21.67
C GLU A 396 10.43 2.14 -21.75
N GLU A 397 11.38 1.90 -20.85
CA GLU A 397 12.14 0.65 -20.78
C GLU A 397 11.23 -0.54 -20.41
N ALA A 398 10.34 -0.36 -19.44
CA ALA A 398 9.38 -1.38 -19.02
C ALA A 398 8.45 -1.77 -20.18
N GLU A 399 7.96 -0.81 -20.96
CA GLU A 399 7.17 -1.06 -22.16
C GLU A 399 7.96 -1.87 -23.20
N ARG A 400 9.21 -1.49 -23.46
CA ARG A 400 10.10 -2.26 -24.37
C ARG A 400 10.36 -3.68 -23.90
N ARG A 401 10.40 -3.91 -22.58
CA ARG A 401 10.52 -5.24 -21.97
C ARG A 401 9.20 -6.03 -21.97
N GLY A 402 8.08 -5.41 -22.38
CA GLY A 402 6.75 -6.02 -22.33
C GLY A 402 6.20 -6.15 -20.91
N LEU A 403 6.57 -5.27 -20.00
CA LEU A 403 6.01 -5.21 -18.65
C LEU A 403 4.73 -4.39 -18.66
N SER A 404 3.75 -4.82 -17.87
CA SER A 404 2.46 -4.15 -17.76
C SER A 404 2.51 -2.91 -16.87
N ASN A 405 1.73 -1.89 -17.24
CA ASN A 405 1.55 -0.66 -16.45
C ASN A 405 0.07 -0.37 -16.22
N LEU A 406 -0.54 -1.09 -15.28
CA LEU A 406 -1.95 -0.94 -14.91
C LEU A 406 -2.08 0.21 -13.90
N LYS A 407 -2.23 1.44 -14.42
CA LYS A 407 -2.14 2.69 -13.63
C LYS A 407 -3.23 2.83 -12.58
N SER A 408 -4.44 2.35 -12.86
CA SER A 408 -5.58 2.47 -11.96
C SER A 408 -6.12 1.11 -11.50
N THR A 409 -6.91 1.14 -10.44
CA THR A 409 -7.65 -0.03 -9.96
C THR A 409 -8.58 -0.58 -11.03
N VAL A 410 -9.24 0.28 -11.79
CA VAL A 410 -10.17 -0.13 -12.86
C VAL A 410 -9.45 -0.86 -14.00
N ASP A 411 -8.19 -0.48 -14.29
CA ASP A 411 -7.35 -1.18 -15.26
C ASP A 411 -6.91 -2.55 -14.74
N ALA A 412 -6.67 -2.67 -13.43
CA ALA A 412 -6.13 -3.88 -12.83
C ALA A 412 -7.19 -4.96 -12.55
N LEU A 413 -8.41 -4.57 -12.15
CA LEU A 413 -9.44 -5.51 -11.70
C LEU A 413 -9.81 -6.58 -12.74
N PRO A 414 -9.90 -6.29 -14.07
CA PRO A 414 -10.21 -7.31 -15.09
C PRO A 414 -9.24 -8.48 -15.15
N VAL A 415 -8.00 -8.32 -14.65
CA VAL A 415 -7.01 -9.40 -14.56
C VAL A 415 -7.52 -10.58 -13.72
N PHE A 416 -8.40 -10.29 -12.74
CA PHE A 416 -8.88 -11.32 -11.82
C PHE A 416 -9.72 -12.40 -12.50
N ILE A 417 -10.45 -12.05 -13.57
CA ILE A 417 -11.32 -12.96 -14.33
C ILE A 417 -10.72 -13.46 -15.64
N GLN A 418 -9.42 -13.22 -15.89
CA GLN A 418 -8.73 -13.79 -17.04
C GLN A 418 -8.58 -15.31 -16.87
N ASP A 419 -8.66 -16.06 -17.97
CA ASP A 419 -8.53 -17.51 -17.99
C ASP A 419 -7.28 -18.00 -17.25
N LYS A 420 -6.14 -17.35 -17.48
CA LYS A 420 -4.86 -17.65 -16.80
C LYS A 420 -4.97 -17.56 -15.28
N THR A 421 -5.68 -16.55 -14.77
CA THR A 421 -5.89 -16.33 -13.33
C THR A 421 -6.84 -17.37 -12.76
N ILE A 422 -7.93 -17.67 -13.46
CA ILE A 422 -8.90 -18.70 -13.06
C ILE A 422 -8.22 -20.07 -13.00
N GLU A 423 -7.43 -20.42 -14.03
CA GLU A 423 -6.66 -21.67 -14.07
C GLU A 423 -5.67 -21.76 -12.91
N LEU A 424 -4.89 -20.70 -12.64
CA LEU A 424 -3.95 -20.64 -11.53
C LEU A 424 -4.62 -20.98 -10.20
N PHE A 425 -5.69 -20.29 -9.86
CA PHE A 425 -6.34 -20.44 -8.57
C PHE A 425 -7.09 -21.75 -8.42
N THR A 426 -7.76 -22.24 -9.48
CA THR A 426 -8.52 -23.49 -9.44
C THR A 426 -7.59 -24.70 -9.39
N LYS A 427 -6.49 -24.71 -10.16
CA LYS A 427 -5.44 -25.73 -10.14
C LYS A 427 -4.81 -25.87 -8.76
N ASN A 428 -4.49 -24.75 -8.11
CA ASN A 428 -3.91 -24.70 -6.78
C ASN A 428 -4.95 -24.81 -5.66
N LYS A 429 -6.24 -24.93 -5.97
CA LYS A 429 -7.37 -25.07 -5.03
C LYS A 429 -7.47 -23.91 -4.03
N VAL A 430 -7.08 -22.69 -4.45
CA VAL A 430 -7.13 -21.49 -3.62
C VAL A 430 -8.48 -20.81 -3.72
N TYR A 431 -8.97 -20.61 -4.94
CA TYR A 431 -10.31 -20.14 -5.24
C TYR A 431 -11.02 -21.07 -6.22
N THR A 432 -12.33 -21.15 -6.10
CA THR A 432 -13.21 -21.64 -7.18
C THR A 432 -13.49 -20.49 -8.15
N GLU A 433 -13.91 -20.80 -9.38
CA GLU A 433 -14.31 -19.79 -10.37
C GLU A 433 -15.44 -18.89 -9.83
N SER A 434 -16.43 -19.46 -9.16
CA SER A 434 -17.52 -18.73 -8.50
C SER A 434 -17.01 -17.75 -7.43
N GLU A 435 -16.01 -18.15 -6.62
CA GLU A 435 -15.38 -17.28 -5.64
C GLU A 435 -14.63 -16.13 -6.29
N ILE A 436 -13.97 -16.35 -7.45
CA ILE A 436 -13.25 -15.32 -8.21
C ILE A 436 -14.23 -14.29 -8.78
N CYS A 437 -15.26 -14.75 -9.50
CA CYS A 437 -16.26 -13.88 -10.12
C CYS A 437 -16.96 -13.00 -9.08
N SER A 438 -17.38 -13.58 -7.97
CA SER A 438 -18.03 -12.84 -6.89
C SER A 438 -17.11 -11.77 -6.28
N ARG A 439 -15.82 -12.08 -6.09
CA ARG A 439 -14.86 -11.11 -5.56
C ARG A 439 -14.57 -9.99 -6.54
N TYR A 440 -14.51 -10.29 -7.82
CA TYR A 440 -14.35 -9.30 -8.88
C TYR A 440 -15.48 -8.25 -8.84
N GLU A 441 -16.72 -8.69 -8.80
CA GLU A 441 -17.88 -7.80 -8.70
C GLU A 441 -17.83 -6.95 -7.43
N ILE A 442 -17.53 -7.57 -6.26
CA ILE A 442 -17.41 -6.86 -4.99
C ILE A 442 -16.29 -5.81 -5.02
N LEU A 443 -15.16 -6.08 -5.65
CA LEU A 443 -14.05 -5.12 -5.74
C LEU A 443 -14.41 -3.93 -6.62
N LEU A 444 -15.10 -4.15 -7.75
CA LEU A 444 -15.63 -3.07 -8.59
C LEU A 444 -16.65 -2.21 -7.83
N GLU A 445 -17.60 -2.86 -7.14
CA GLU A 445 -18.58 -2.16 -6.32
C GLU A 445 -17.91 -1.31 -5.23
N ASN A 446 -16.95 -1.86 -4.52
CA ASN A 446 -16.22 -1.13 -3.50
C ASN A 446 -15.50 0.08 -4.07
N TYR A 447 -14.91 -0.05 -5.26
CA TYR A 447 -14.22 1.05 -5.93
C TYR A 447 -15.16 2.23 -6.22
N TYR A 448 -16.23 2.01 -6.98
CA TYR A 448 -17.11 3.12 -7.35
C TYR A 448 -17.94 3.65 -6.18
N LYS A 449 -18.34 2.79 -5.22
CA LYS A 449 -19.04 3.25 -4.01
C LYS A 449 -18.15 4.13 -3.12
N THR A 450 -16.86 3.83 -3.04
CA THR A 450 -15.89 4.67 -2.31
C THR A 450 -15.82 6.06 -2.94
N ILE A 451 -15.63 6.15 -4.26
CA ILE A 451 -15.56 7.44 -4.97
C ILE A 451 -16.90 8.18 -4.87
N ASN A 452 -18.03 7.46 -4.92
CA ASN A 452 -19.34 8.07 -4.73
C ASN A 452 -19.50 8.74 -3.35
N ILE A 453 -19.06 8.05 -2.29
CA ILE A 453 -19.09 8.62 -0.92
C ILE A 453 -18.20 9.88 -0.86
N GLU A 454 -17.04 9.84 -1.48
CA GLU A 454 -16.15 11.01 -1.58
C GLU A 454 -16.80 12.16 -2.34
N ALA A 455 -17.41 11.91 -3.50
CA ALA A 455 -18.09 12.91 -4.31
C ALA A 455 -19.25 13.55 -3.53
N MET A 456 -20.12 12.75 -2.93
CA MET A 456 -21.26 13.24 -2.14
C MET A 456 -20.82 14.05 -0.92
N THR A 457 -19.70 13.65 -0.29
CA THR A 457 -19.12 14.38 0.85
C THR A 457 -18.58 15.74 0.37
N LEU A 458 -17.82 15.77 -0.72
CA LEU A 458 -17.28 17.01 -1.29
C LEU A 458 -18.39 17.98 -1.71
N ILE A 459 -19.43 17.49 -2.39
CA ILE A 459 -20.63 18.26 -2.75
C ILE A 459 -21.27 18.87 -1.50
N SER A 460 -21.47 18.07 -0.46
CA SER A 460 -22.10 18.55 0.79
C SER A 460 -21.29 19.66 1.45
N MET A 461 -19.97 19.48 1.55
CA MET A 461 -19.06 20.47 2.16
C MET A 461 -18.99 21.75 1.33
N ALA A 462 -18.86 21.62 0.00
CA ALA A 462 -18.82 22.76 -0.92
C ALA A 462 -20.11 23.60 -0.88
N LYS A 463 -21.25 22.93 -0.91
CA LYS A 463 -22.57 23.56 -1.01
C LYS A 463 -23.01 24.24 0.29
N LYS A 464 -22.76 23.61 1.43
CA LYS A 464 -23.27 24.10 2.72
C LYS A 464 -22.35 25.14 3.36
N ASP A 465 -21.05 24.89 3.32
CA ASP A 465 -20.11 25.64 4.16
C ASP A 465 -19.18 26.52 3.32
N ILE A 466 -18.51 25.97 2.29
CA ILE A 466 -17.51 26.71 1.50
C ILE A 466 -18.17 27.82 0.67
N MET A 467 -19.31 27.54 0.02
CA MET A 467 -20.08 28.54 -0.73
C MET A 467 -20.52 29.68 0.19
N GLY A 468 -21.02 29.36 1.39
CA GLY A 468 -21.39 30.33 2.41
C GLY A 468 -20.22 31.24 2.81
N ALA A 469 -19.06 30.66 3.11
CA ALA A 469 -17.86 31.41 3.46
C ALA A 469 -17.35 32.31 2.33
N ALA A 470 -17.41 31.83 1.09
CA ALA A 470 -17.04 32.63 -0.09
C ALA A 470 -17.93 33.84 -0.29
N LEU A 471 -19.25 33.71 -0.08
CA LEU A 471 -20.22 34.82 -0.17
C LEU A 471 -20.04 35.78 1.02
N GLU A 472 -19.81 35.33 2.23
CA GLU A 472 -19.55 36.15 3.41
C GLU A 472 -18.28 37.01 3.23
N TYR A 473 -17.22 36.43 2.69
CA TYR A 473 -16.00 37.17 2.38
C TYR A 473 -16.23 38.25 1.32
N GLN A 474 -16.95 37.96 0.25
CA GLN A 474 -17.33 38.97 -0.77
C GLN A 474 -18.14 40.09 -0.16
N TYR A 475 -19.13 39.80 0.70
CA TYR A 475 -19.89 40.79 1.42
C TYR A 475 -19.01 41.70 2.25
N THR A 476 -18.09 41.15 3.05
CA THR A 476 -17.14 41.92 3.86
C THR A 476 -16.27 42.86 3.01
N LEU A 477 -15.75 42.37 1.88
CA LEU A 477 -14.95 43.20 0.95
C LEU A 477 -15.76 44.32 0.33
N ALA A 478 -17.02 44.04 -0.07
CA ALA A 478 -17.94 45.03 -0.67
C ALA A 478 -18.33 46.12 0.35
N GLU A 479 -18.55 45.76 1.62
CA GLU A 479 -18.78 46.76 2.69
C GLU A 479 -17.57 47.66 2.89
N VAL A 480 -16.35 47.12 2.99
CA VAL A 480 -15.13 47.92 3.15
C VAL A 480 -14.92 48.83 1.92
N PHE A 481 -15.14 48.31 0.72
CA PHE A 481 -15.06 49.09 -0.51
C PHE A 481 -16.03 50.28 -0.50
N ASN A 482 -17.31 50.00 -0.20
CA ASN A 482 -18.36 51.04 -0.17
C ASN A 482 -18.09 52.07 0.97
N ALA A 483 -17.69 51.63 2.13
CA ALA A 483 -17.34 52.51 3.25
C ALA A 483 -16.20 53.47 2.90
N LYS A 484 -15.14 52.99 2.21
CA LYS A 484 -14.07 53.87 1.72
C LYS A 484 -14.55 54.89 0.71
N GLN A 485 -15.42 54.53 -0.22
CA GLN A 485 -16.00 55.44 -1.20
C GLN A 485 -16.87 56.52 -0.53
N ALA A 486 -17.62 56.15 0.52
CA ALA A 486 -18.53 57.06 1.22
C ALA A 486 -17.81 58.09 2.12
N THR A 487 -16.53 57.94 2.45
CA THR A 487 -15.79 58.84 3.35
C THR A 487 -15.61 60.25 2.76
N GLY A 488 -15.68 60.42 1.46
CA GLY A 488 -15.38 61.66 0.76
C GLY A 488 -13.91 62.09 0.80
N VAL A 489 -13.03 61.24 1.37
CA VAL A 489 -11.57 61.44 1.42
C VAL A 489 -10.94 60.68 0.24
N ALA A 490 -9.85 61.18 -0.32
CA ALA A 490 -9.14 60.52 -1.43
C ALA A 490 -8.35 59.30 -0.91
N VAL A 491 -9.05 58.25 -0.51
CA VAL A 491 -8.48 56.93 -0.14
C VAL A 491 -8.60 55.96 -1.32
N THR A 492 -7.54 55.17 -1.50
CA THR A 492 -7.58 54.13 -2.54
C THR A 492 -8.30 52.88 -2.06
N ALA A 493 -9.14 52.27 -2.89
CA ALA A 493 -9.84 51.01 -2.66
C ALA A 493 -9.44 49.93 -3.69
N LYS A 494 -8.28 50.13 -4.36
CA LYS A 494 -7.78 49.19 -5.39
C LYS A 494 -7.53 47.78 -4.86
N THR A 495 -7.12 47.64 -3.59
CA THR A 495 -6.89 46.35 -2.96
C THR A 495 -8.19 45.58 -2.80
N GLU A 496 -9.22 46.23 -2.24
CA GLU A 496 -10.55 45.65 -2.02
C GLU A 496 -11.21 45.28 -3.35
N GLU A 497 -11.12 46.15 -4.35
CA GLU A 497 -11.60 45.89 -5.71
C GLU A 497 -10.96 44.64 -6.32
N LYS A 498 -9.63 44.51 -6.23
CA LYS A 498 -8.89 43.35 -6.73
C LYS A 498 -9.27 42.06 -5.99
N MET A 499 -9.36 42.13 -4.66
CA MET A 499 -9.69 40.98 -3.81
C MET A 499 -11.15 40.55 -4.06
N LEU A 500 -12.09 41.49 -4.14
CA LEU A 500 -13.49 41.22 -4.43
C LEU A 500 -13.67 40.56 -5.81
N ALA A 501 -13.01 41.12 -6.84
CA ALA A 501 -13.06 40.54 -8.19
C ALA A 501 -12.51 39.09 -8.21
N LYS A 502 -11.41 38.83 -7.50
CA LYS A 502 -10.85 37.49 -7.40
C LYS A 502 -11.79 36.54 -6.65
N ALA A 503 -12.32 36.94 -5.50
CA ALA A 503 -13.25 36.14 -4.72
C ALA A 503 -14.53 35.82 -5.51
N ALA A 504 -15.10 36.81 -6.21
CA ALA A 504 -16.27 36.62 -7.05
C ALA A 504 -16.00 35.63 -8.19
N SER A 505 -14.89 35.77 -8.91
CA SER A 505 -14.53 34.85 -10.00
C SER A 505 -14.33 33.41 -9.51
N LEU A 506 -13.70 33.21 -8.33
CA LEU A 506 -13.55 31.87 -7.75
C LEU A 506 -14.89 31.31 -7.28
N THR A 507 -15.79 32.13 -6.76
CA THR A 507 -17.13 31.69 -6.33
C THR A 507 -17.98 31.23 -7.51
N GLU A 508 -17.94 31.94 -8.64
CA GLU A 508 -18.62 31.51 -9.88
C GLU A 508 -18.02 30.18 -10.37
N ALA A 509 -16.70 30.05 -10.40
CA ALA A 509 -16.04 28.79 -10.77
C ALA A 509 -16.39 27.62 -9.82
N LEU A 510 -16.53 27.91 -8.51
CA LEU A 510 -17.01 26.95 -7.53
C LEU A 510 -18.43 26.47 -7.88
N ALA A 511 -19.34 27.38 -8.15
CA ALA A 511 -20.72 27.06 -8.51
C ALA A 511 -20.80 26.22 -9.79
N GLU A 512 -20.10 26.62 -10.86
CA GLU A 512 -20.09 25.90 -12.13
C GLU A 512 -19.56 24.47 -12.00
N ARG A 513 -18.43 24.28 -11.27
CA ARG A 513 -17.82 22.95 -11.09
C ARG A 513 -18.63 22.07 -10.14
N LEU A 514 -19.29 22.68 -9.14
CA LEU A 514 -20.20 21.96 -8.23
C LEU A 514 -21.43 21.45 -8.98
N ASP A 515 -22.09 22.31 -9.76
CA ASP A 515 -23.26 21.95 -10.58
C ASP A 515 -22.91 20.84 -11.59
N LYS A 516 -21.70 20.91 -12.17
CA LYS A 516 -21.21 19.87 -13.08
C LYS A 516 -21.04 18.53 -12.37
N LEU A 517 -20.38 18.49 -11.22
CA LEU A 517 -20.18 17.26 -10.45
C LEU A 517 -21.53 16.66 -10.02
N GLU A 518 -22.48 17.47 -9.52
CA GLU A 518 -23.83 16.99 -9.18
C GLU A 518 -24.53 16.38 -10.39
N ALA A 519 -24.53 17.10 -11.53
CA ALA A 519 -25.17 16.62 -12.76
C ALA A 519 -24.54 15.31 -13.29
N ASP A 520 -23.24 15.14 -13.15
CA ASP A 520 -22.56 13.92 -13.62
C ASP A 520 -22.73 12.74 -12.66
N VAL A 521 -22.85 12.98 -11.35
CA VAL A 521 -23.26 11.95 -10.37
C VAL A 521 -24.69 11.47 -10.67
N ASP A 522 -25.62 12.38 -10.97
CA ASP A 522 -27.03 12.05 -11.27
C ASP A 522 -27.20 11.27 -12.61
N LYS A 523 -26.19 11.30 -13.49
CA LYS A 523 -26.21 10.56 -14.77
C LYS A 523 -25.74 9.10 -14.66
N VAL A 524 -25.28 8.67 -13.51
CA VAL A 524 -24.81 7.29 -13.34
C VAL A 524 -25.94 6.31 -13.61
N ASP A 525 -25.74 5.43 -14.57
CA ASP A 525 -26.67 4.33 -14.86
C ASP A 525 -26.39 3.14 -13.94
N GLU A 526 -27.12 3.05 -12.84
CA GLU A 526 -26.99 1.94 -11.87
C GLU A 526 -27.36 0.56 -12.45
N SER A 527 -27.94 0.50 -13.65
CA SER A 527 -28.28 -0.77 -14.34
C SER A 527 -27.16 -1.27 -15.26
N ALA A 528 -26.11 -0.47 -15.47
CA ALA A 528 -24.97 -0.83 -16.29
C ALA A 528 -24.10 -1.91 -15.62
N ASP A 529 -23.19 -2.51 -16.38
CA ASP A 529 -22.18 -3.43 -15.86
C ASP A 529 -21.27 -2.75 -14.82
N ALA A 530 -20.89 -3.46 -13.77
CA ALA A 530 -20.10 -2.91 -12.66
C ALA A 530 -18.76 -2.32 -13.12
N LEU A 531 -18.13 -2.87 -14.15
CA LEU A 531 -16.90 -2.33 -14.72
C LEU A 531 -17.16 -1.01 -15.47
N GLU A 532 -18.26 -0.89 -16.18
CA GLU A 532 -18.64 0.35 -16.86
C GLU A 532 -18.93 1.46 -15.85
N ILE A 533 -19.64 1.14 -14.78
CA ILE A 533 -19.88 2.07 -13.66
C ILE A 533 -18.54 2.52 -13.07
N ALA A 534 -17.64 1.58 -12.75
CA ALA A 534 -16.34 1.90 -12.17
C ALA A 534 -15.48 2.79 -13.08
N LYS A 535 -15.50 2.55 -14.41
CA LYS A 535 -14.83 3.40 -15.41
C LYS A 535 -15.41 4.80 -15.41
N TYR A 536 -16.74 4.94 -15.40
CA TYR A 536 -17.38 6.24 -15.35
C TYR A 536 -16.98 7.03 -14.11
N TYR A 537 -16.97 6.40 -12.93
CA TYR A 537 -16.48 7.02 -11.70
C TYR A 537 -15.01 7.44 -11.79
N ARG A 538 -14.17 6.62 -12.42
CA ARG A 538 -12.74 6.94 -12.60
C ARG A 538 -12.50 8.10 -13.56
N GLU A 539 -13.17 8.08 -14.69
CA GLU A 539 -12.89 9.00 -15.81
C GLU A 539 -13.62 10.33 -15.67
N VAL A 540 -14.87 10.30 -15.18
CA VAL A 540 -15.74 11.47 -15.10
C VAL A 540 -15.78 12.01 -13.67
N ILE A 541 -16.34 11.26 -12.73
CA ILE A 541 -16.60 11.75 -11.36
C ILE A 541 -15.30 12.15 -10.65
N PHE A 542 -14.27 11.32 -10.71
CA PHE A 542 -12.97 11.63 -10.10
C PHE A 542 -12.31 12.87 -10.74
N SER A 543 -12.45 13.04 -12.05
CA SER A 543 -11.95 14.23 -12.77
C SER A 543 -12.66 15.50 -12.32
N ASP A 544 -13.99 15.43 -12.17
CA ASP A 544 -14.79 16.57 -11.71
C ASP A 544 -14.51 16.93 -10.26
N MET A 545 -14.35 15.93 -9.39
CA MET A 545 -13.91 16.15 -8.00
C MET A 545 -12.56 16.85 -7.96
N SER A 546 -11.60 16.44 -8.79
CA SER A 546 -10.28 17.05 -8.87
C SER A 546 -10.35 18.50 -9.34
N SER A 547 -11.19 18.77 -10.34
CA SER A 547 -11.45 20.12 -10.84
C SER A 547 -12.10 21.01 -9.78
N LEU A 548 -13.09 20.50 -9.05
CA LEU A 548 -13.75 21.24 -7.96
C LEU A 548 -12.78 21.53 -6.81
N ARG A 549 -11.94 20.56 -6.45
CA ARG A 549 -10.88 20.72 -5.45
C ARG A 549 -9.95 21.89 -5.75
N GLU A 550 -9.48 22.04 -6.98
CA GLU A 550 -8.58 23.14 -7.36
C GLU A 550 -9.15 24.52 -7.00
N VAL A 551 -10.43 24.74 -7.26
CA VAL A 551 -11.10 26.01 -6.92
C VAL A 551 -11.26 26.17 -5.41
N ILE A 552 -11.58 25.09 -4.70
CA ILE A 552 -11.70 25.12 -3.25
C ILE A 552 -10.35 25.44 -2.59
N ASP A 553 -9.27 24.82 -3.07
CA ASP A 553 -7.90 25.08 -2.58
C ASP A 553 -7.50 26.55 -2.85
N ASP A 554 -7.87 27.13 -4.01
CA ASP A 554 -7.66 28.54 -4.32
C ASP A 554 -8.48 29.48 -3.42
N LEU A 555 -9.72 29.12 -3.07
CA LEU A 555 -10.57 29.87 -2.13
C LEU A 555 -9.97 29.84 -0.72
N GLU A 556 -9.47 28.68 -0.25
CA GLU A 556 -8.82 28.55 1.05
C GLU A 556 -7.64 29.53 1.21
N VAL A 557 -6.90 29.79 0.13
CA VAL A 557 -5.76 30.74 0.16
C VAL A 557 -6.19 32.20 0.29
N VAL A 558 -7.38 32.54 -0.20
CA VAL A 558 -7.81 33.96 -0.25
C VAL A 558 -8.83 34.34 0.83
N ILE A 559 -9.58 33.38 1.36
CA ILE A 559 -10.55 33.63 2.42
C ILE A 559 -9.82 33.69 3.77
N PRO A 560 -10.09 34.72 4.61
CA PRO A 560 -9.50 34.80 5.96
C PRO A 560 -9.82 33.58 6.83
N SER A 561 -8.88 33.22 7.70
CA SER A 561 -8.97 32.02 8.55
C SER A 561 -10.13 32.05 9.56
N ASP A 562 -10.66 33.21 9.88
CA ASP A 562 -11.83 33.39 10.76
C ASP A 562 -13.17 33.20 10.02
N ILE A 563 -13.15 33.23 8.69
CA ILE A 563 -14.32 32.97 7.84
C ILE A 563 -14.25 31.55 7.25
N TRP A 564 -13.03 31.04 6.98
CA TRP A 564 -12.84 29.71 6.40
C TRP A 564 -13.34 28.60 7.35
N PRO A 565 -14.26 27.71 6.90
CA PRO A 565 -15.02 26.84 7.81
C PRO A 565 -14.27 25.60 8.30
N TYR A 566 -13.12 25.26 7.70
CA TYR A 566 -12.45 23.99 7.95
C TYR A 566 -10.99 24.14 8.36
N PRO A 567 -10.45 23.24 9.20
CA PRO A 567 -9.02 23.19 9.47
C PRO A 567 -8.20 23.01 8.20
N THR A 568 -7.15 23.81 8.06
CA THR A 568 -6.20 23.77 6.94
C THR A 568 -5.18 22.63 7.14
N TYR A 569 -4.42 22.31 6.07
CA TYR A 569 -3.32 21.34 6.17
C TYR A 569 -2.28 21.75 7.22
N GLY A 570 -1.95 23.04 7.33
CA GLY A 570 -1.05 23.56 8.34
C GLY A 570 -1.54 23.29 9.75
N GLU A 571 -2.83 23.50 10.01
CA GLU A 571 -3.45 23.23 11.30
C GLU A 571 -3.51 21.74 11.61
N MET A 572 -3.83 20.88 10.65
CA MET A 572 -3.93 19.43 10.85
C MET A 572 -2.55 18.77 11.03
N LEU A 573 -1.61 18.99 10.12
CA LEU A 573 -0.29 18.36 10.11
C LEU A 573 0.60 18.82 11.29
N TYR A 574 0.33 19.99 11.85
CA TYR A 574 1.08 20.56 12.98
C TYR A 574 0.24 20.70 14.26
N SER A 575 -0.93 20.01 14.34
CA SER A 575 -1.86 20.08 15.48
C SER A 575 -1.29 19.53 16.79
N ILE A 576 -0.49 18.47 16.72
CA ILE A 576 0.14 17.86 17.90
C ILE A 576 1.44 18.61 18.21
N LYS A 577 1.53 19.16 19.43
CA LYS A 577 2.68 19.94 19.89
C LYS A 577 3.59 19.13 20.80
#